data_9ca4a7f2d471c39c4f61b775356c0e3b
#
_entry.id   9ca4a7f2d471c39c4f61b775356c0e3b
#
_cell.length_a   1.000
_cell.length_b   1.000
_cell.length_c   1.000
_cell.angle_alpha   90.00
_cell.angle_beta   90.00
_cell.angle_gamma   90.00
#
_symmetry.space_group_name_H-M   'P 1'
#
loop_
_entity.id
_entity.type
_entity.pdbx_description
1 polymer ?
#
loop_
_entity_poly.entity_id
_entity_poly.type
_entity_poly.pdbx_seq_one_letter_code
_entity_poly.pdbx_strand_id
1 'polypeptide(L)'
;MANIKITTAVRNAMGDAILAALNAGSGAALLKVYDGTQPAGPATAVTSQTLLGTLTFSDPAGSTSGGVITFDTITQDSAADATGTASWVRLCDSNGAAVLDGDATVSAGSGFFKLNTLSI
;
A
#
# COMPACT_ATOMS: atom_id res chain seq x y z
N MET A 1 -10.03 -25.91 14.06
CA MET A 1 -9.67 -24.71 13.29
C MET A 1 -10.92 -24.16 12.61
N ALA A 2 -11.19 -22.90 12.79
CA ALA A 2 -12.27 -22.25 12.07
C ALA A 2 -11.92 -22.09 10.60
N ASN A 3 -12.89 -22.29 9.72
CA ASN A 3 -12.73 -22.15 8.29
C ASN A 3 -13.78 -21.17 7.76
N ILE A 4 -13.33 -19.97 7.39
CA ILE A 4 -14.21 -18.92 6.89
C ILE A 4 -14.11 -18.90 5.37
N LYS A 5 -15.26 -18.88 4.72
CA LYS A 5 -15.35 -18.72 3.26
C LYS A 5 -16.34 -17.59 2.96
N ILE A 6 -15.97 -16.72 2.05
CA ILE A 6 -16.82 -15.61 1.62
C ILE A 6 -17.02 -15.67 0.10
N THR A 7 -18.12 -15.11 -0.36
CA THR A 7 -18.42 -15.07 -1.79
C THR A 7 -17.47 -14.13 -2.54
N THR A 8 -17.34 -14.33 -3.83
CA THR A 8 -16.59 -13.40 -4.72
C THR A 8 -17.18 -12.00 -4.65
N ALA A 9 -18.50 -11.85 -4.58
CA ALA A 9 -19.15 -10.56 -4.46
C ALA A 9 -18.71 -9.83 -3.18
N VAL A 10 -18.61 -10.53 -2.05
CA VAL A 10 -18.12 -9.95 -0.78
C VAL A 10 -16.65 -9.56 -0.90
N ARG A 11 -15.82 -10.41 -1.49
CA ARG A 11 -14.40 -10.07 -1.71
C ARG A 11 -14.23 -8.83 -2.60
N ASN A 12 -15.05 -8.72 -3.65
CA ASN A 12 -15.06 -7.53 -4.50
C ASN A 12 -15.47 -6.29 -3.71
N ALA A 13 -16.49 -6.39 -2.89
CA ALA A 13 -16.94 -5.27 -2.04
C ALA A 13 -15.85 -4.81 -1.07
N MET A 14 -15.09 -5.74 -0.50
CA MET A 14 -13.95 -5.41 0.36
C MET A 14 -12.85 -4.69 -0.41
N GLY A 15 -12.51 -5.16 -1.62
CA GLY A 15 -11.55 -4.51 -2.50
C GLY A 15 -12.02 -3.14 -2.95
N ASP A 16 -13.29 -3.00 -3.29
CA ASP A 16 -13.89 -1.71 -3.67
C ASP A 16 -13.85 -0.71 -2.52
N ALA A 17 -14.01 -1.15 -1.28
CA ALA A 17 -13.89 -0.29 -0.10
C ALA A 17 -12.46 0.25 0.06
N ILE A 18 -11.45 -0.56 -0.19
CA ILE A 18 -10.05 -0.13 -0.18
C ILE A 18 -9.80 0.90 -1.29
N LEU A 19 -10.25 0.61 -2.51
CA LEU A 19 -10.10 1.54 -3.64
C LEU A 19 -10.84 2.85 -3.40
N ALA A 20 -12.04 2.81 -2.83
CA ALA A 20 -12.80 4.01 -2.48
C ALA A 20 -12.04 4.87 -1.46
N ALA A 21 -11.42 4.26 -0.46
CA ALA A 21 -10.62 4.99 0.52
C ALA A 21 -9.37 5.62 -0.13
N LEU A 22 -8.71 4.90 -1.03
CA LEU A 22 -7.54 5.43 -1.75
C LEU A 22 -7.93 6.60 -2.67
N ASN A 23 -9.08 6.52 -3.31
CA ASN A 23 -9.57 7.55 -4.24
C ASN A 23 -10.30 8.71 -3.55
N ALA A 24 -10.37 8.73 -2.22
CA ALA A 24 -11.18 9.69 -1.46
C ALA A 24 -10.67 11.13 -1.57
N GLY A 25 -9.41 11.36 -1.83
CA GLY A 25 -8.86 12.70 -2.00
C GLY A 25 -9.19 13.29 -3.37
N SER A 26 -8.71 14.50 -3.61
CA SER A 26 -8.92 15.21 -4.89
C SER A 26 -7.96 14.79 -5.99
N GLY A 27 -6.99 13.95 -5.71
CA GLY A 27 -5.97 13.49 -6.64
C GLY A 27 -5.62 12.02 -6.45
N ALA A 28 -4.49 11.62 -7.01
CA ALA A 28 -4.03 10.25 -6.98
C ALA A 28 -3.57 9.83 -5.58
N ALA A 29 -3.85 8.59 -5.22
CA ALA A 29 -3.38 7.97 -3.98
C ALA A 29 -1.86 7.81 -3.99
N LEU A 30 -1.27 7.62 -2.82
CA LEU A 30 0.16 7.52 -2.61
C LEU A 30 0.54 6.17 -1.99
N LEU A 31 1.66 5.62 -2.44
CA LEU A 31 2.31 4.45 -1.85
C LEU A 31 3.62 4.93 -1.24
N LYS A 32 3.70 4.89 0.09
CA LYS A 32 4.87 5.39 0.84
C LYS A 32 5.66 4.22 1.38
N VAL A 33 6.94 4.19 1.06
CA VAL A 33 7.88 3.13 1.46
C VAL A 33 8.72 3.62 2.63
N TYR A 34 8.77 2.83 3.70
CA TYR A 34 9.46 3.19 4.94
C TYR A 34 10.47 2.13 5.36
N ASP A 35 11.45 2.58 6.14
CA ASP A 35 12.31 1.70 6.93
C ASP A 35 11.74 1.49 8.35
N GLY A 36 12.49 0.77 9.17
CA GLY A 36 12.20 0.63 10.60
C GLY A 36 11.05 -0.31 10.90
N THR A 37 10.47 -0.15 12.07
CA THR A 37 9.40 -1.01 12.56
C THR A 37 8.04 -0.50 12.09
N GLN A 38 7.28 -1.38 11.45
CA GLN A 38 5.90 -1.07 11.05
C GLN A 38 5.08 -0.72 12.30
N PRO A 39 4.31 0.39 12.29
CA PRO A 39 3.41 0.71 13.39
C PRO A 39 2.32 -0.34 13.59
N ALA A 40 1.61 -0.27 14.71
CA ALA A 40 0.55 -1.22 15.04
C ALA A 40 -0.60 -1.22 14.03
N GLY A 41 -0.81 -0.11 13.32
CA GLY A 41 -1.82 -0.02 12.27
C GLY A 41 -1.82 1.35 11.59
N PRO A 42 -2.65 1.52 10.54
CA PRO A 42 -2.69 2.77 9.77
C PRO A 42 -3.12 4.00 10.58
N ALA A 43 -3.84 3.80 11.67
CA ALA A 43 -4.23 4.89 12.58
C ALA A 43 -3.07 5.36 13.46
N THR A 44 -1.98 4.61 13.52
CA THR A 44 -0.80 4.97 14.31
C THR A 44 0.12 5.87 13.48
N ALA A 45 0.50 7.01 14.03
CA ALA A 45 1.38 7.95 13.36
C ALA A 45 2.79 7.36 13.15
N VAL A 46 3.42 7.75 12.05
CA VAL A 46 4.84 7.48 11.79
C VAL A 46 5.65 8.35 12.76
N THR A 47 6.64 7.77 13.40
CA THR A 47 7.48 8.46 14.41
C THR A 47 8.97 8.39 14.04
N SER A 48 9.61 7.25 14.32
CA SER A 48 11.04 7.06 14.09
C SER A 48 11.39 6.47 12.72
N GLN A 49 10.39 5.98 11.98
CA GLN A 49 10.60 5.40 10.66
C GLN A 49 10.94 6.50 9.63
N THR A 50 11.84 6.20 8.72
CA THR A 50 12.23 7.13 7.67
C THR A 50 11.46 6.84 6.39
N LEU A 51 10.85 7.86 5.81
CA LEU A 51 10.25 7.78 4.48
C LEU A 51 11.37 7.65 3.44
N LEU A 52 11.39 6.55 2.70
CA LEU A 52 12.42 6.29 1.70
C LEU A 52 12.00 6.72 0.30
N GLY A 53 10.71 6.64 -0.01
CA GLY A 53 10.19 7.05 -1.30
C GLY A 53 8.69 7.06 -1.33
N THR A 54 8.13 7.78 -2.31
CA THR A 54 6.69 7.90 -2.52
C THR A 54 6.37 7.62 -3.98
N LEU A 55 5.61 6.55 -4.22
CA LEU A 55 5.08 6.24 -5.55
C LEU A 55 3.65 6.77 -5.65
N THR A 56 3.22 7.12 -6.85
CA THR A 56 1.89 7.69 -7.09
C THR A 56 1.06 6.71 -7.91
N PHE A 57 -0.12 6.35 -7.39
CA PHE A 57 -1.09 5.55 -8.13
C PHE A 57 -1.68 6.36 -9.28
N SER A 58 -2.32 5.68 -10.22
CA SER A 58 -3.20 6.36 -11.15
C SER A 58 -4.47 6.84 -10.42
N ASP A 59 -5.26 7.67 -11.06
CA ASP A 59 -6.50 8.20 -10.49
C ASP A 59 -7.65 7.93 -11.49
N PRO A 60 -8.55 6.97 -11.21
CA PRO A 60 -8.61 6.10 -10.02
C PRO A 60 -7.47 5.08 -9.93
N ALA A 61 -7.22 4.55 -8.73
CA ALA A 61 -6.03 3.72 -8.45
C ALA A 61 -6.08 2.36 -9.15
N GLY A 62 -7.25 1.80 -9.38
CA GLY A 62 -7.40 0.48 -9.99
C GLY A 62 -8.84 -0.01 -9.98
N SER A 63 -9.02 -1.31 -10.15
CA SER A 63 -10.33 -1.96 -10.22
C SER A 63 -10.29 -3.31 -9.50
N THR A 64 -11.49 -3.82 -9.19
CA THR A 64 -11.68 -5.11 -8.50
C THR A 64 -12.41 -6.06 -9.43
N SER A 65 -11.93 -7.29 -9.53
CA SER A 65 -12.58 -8.37 -10.28
C SER A 65 -12.15 -9.72 -9.73
N GLY A 66 -13.09 -10.65 -9.63
CA GLY A 66 -12.79 -12.01 -9.17
C GLY A 66 -12.23 -12.08 -7.73
N GLY A 67 -12.51 -11.10 -6.90
CA GLY A 67 -11.97 -11.00 -5.55
C GLY A 67 -10.54 -10.46 -5.48
N VAL A 68 -10.04 -9.87 -6.56
CA VAL A 68 -8.67 -9.35 -6.68
C VAL A 68 -8.72 -7.88 -7.06
N ILE A 69 -7.93 -7.06 -6.35
CA ILE A 69 -7.67 -5.69 -6.74
C ILE A 69 -6.52 -5.70 -7.75
N THR A 70 -6.72 -5.06 -8.89
CA THR A 70 -5.65 -4.80 -9.85
C THR A 70 -5.42 -3.30 -9.91
N PHE A 71 -4.24 -2.86 -9.48
CA PHE A 71 -3.86 -1.46 -9.58
C PHE A 71 -3.44 -1.15 -11.02
N ASP A 72 -3.84 0.03 -11.50
CA ASP A 72 -3.34 0.56 -12.75
C ASP A 72 -1.88 0.97 -12.59
N THR A 73 -1.26 1.51 -13.64
CA THR A 73 0.16 1.86 -13.62
C THR A 73 0.49 2.76 -12.43
N ILE A 74 1.45 2.33 -11.62
CA ILE A 74 1.97 3.10 -10.50
C ILE A 74 3.19 3.86 -10.99
N THR A 75 3.17 5.18 -10.82
CA THR A 75 4.30 6.04 -11.22
C THR A 75 5.41 5.92 -10.20
N GLN A 76 6.61 5.61 -10.67
CA GLN A 76 7.78 5.51 -9.83
C GLN A 76 8.18 6.86 -9.22
N ASP A 77 8.84 6.79 -8.07
CA ASP A 77 9.52 7.95 -7.50
C ASP A 77 10.86 8.12 -8.23
N SER A 78 11.03 9.23 -8.91
CA SER A 78 12.26 9.51 -9.67
C SER A 78 13.42 10.00 -8.80
N ALA A 79 13.15 10.35 -7.54
CA ALA A 79 14.14 10.86 -6.60
C ALA A 79 13.77 10.41 -5.18
N ALA A 80 14.40 9.33 -4.72
CA ALA A 80 14.15 8.81 -3.38
C ALA A 80 14.35 9.89 -2.30
N ASP A 81 13.47 9.90 -1.30
CA ASP A 81 13.51 10.87 -0.20
C ASP A 81 14.70 10.62 0.73
N ALA A 82 15.10 9.37 0.88
CA ALA A 82 16.22 8.97 1.73
C ALA A 82 16.79 7.61 1.27
N THR A 83 17.99 7.31 1.72
CA THR A 83 18.63 6.01 1.53
C THR A 83 18.32 5.11 2.72
N GLY A 84 18.01 3.85 2.48
CA GLY A 84 17.77 2.90 3.55
C GLY A 84 17.29 1.55 3.03
N THR A 85 16.84 0.71 3.95
CA THR A 85 16.29 -0.61 3.63
C THR A 85 14.79 -0.62 3.91
N ALA A 86 13.99 -0.82 2.88
CA ALA A 86 12.54 -0.88 2.99
C ALA A 86 12.11 -2.07 3.83
N SER A 87 11.18 -1.85 4.76
CA SER A 87 10.64 -2.90 5.61
C SER A 87 9.10 -2.92 5.65
N TRP A 88 8.45 -1.81 5.33
CA TRP A 88 7.00 -1.73 5.28
C TRP A 88 6.52 -0.59 4.37
N VAL A 89 5.25 -0.63 4.03
CA VAL A 89 4.61 0.30 3.09
C VAL A 89 3.30 0.78 3.69
N ARG A 90 2.99 2.06 3.50
CA ARG A 90 1.69 2.65 3.83
C ARG A 90 1.02 3.17 2.56
N LEU A 91 -0.20 2.75 2.32
CA LEU A 91 -1.04 3.33 1.27
C LEU A 91 -1.86 4.47 1.87
N CYS A 92 -1.88 5.61 1.19
CA CYS A 92 -2.59 6.81 1.61
C CYS A 92 -3.47 7.33 0.47
N ASP A 93 -4.51 8.10 0.83
CA ASP A 93 -5.19 8.93 -0.17
C ASP A 93 -4.31 10.13 -0.56
N SER A 94 -4.80 10.96 -1.47
CA SER A 94 -4.04 12.14 -1.95
C SER A 94 -3.80 13.20 -0.87
N ASN A 95 -4.54 13.16 0.22
CA ASN A 95 -4.36 14.07 1.36
C ASN A 95 -3.37 13.53 2.39
N GLY A 96 -2.86 12.31 2.18
CA GLY A 96 -1.95 11.66 3.12
C GLY A 96 -2.64 10.89 4.24
N ALA A 97 -3.96 10.73 4.18
CA ALA A 97 -4.70 9.92 5.14
C ALA A 97 -4.40 8.44 4.91
N ALA A 98 -3.93 7.76 5.95
CA ALA A 98 -3.54 6.35 5.85
C ALA A 98 -4.74 5.45 5.64
N VAL A 99 -4.61 4.50 4.72
CA VAL A 99 -5.65 3.52 4.38
C VAL A 99 -5.24 2.12 4.81
N LEU A 100 -4.00 1.73 4.54
CA LEU A 100 -3.53 0.37 4.73
C LEU A 100 -2.02 0.35 4.95
N ASP A 101 -1.56 -0.46 5.90
CA ASP A 101 -0.15 -0.76 6.11
C ASP A 101 0.12 -2.23 5.79
N GLY A 102 1.29 -2.52 5.28
CA GLY A 102 1.75 -3.89 5.07
C GLY A 102 3.27 -3.99 5.13
N ASP A 103 3.77 -5.13 5.55
CA ASP A 103 5.18 -5.41 5.52
C ASP A 103 5.68 -5.60 4.09
N ALA A 104 6.95 -5.31 3.86
CA ALA A 104 7.58 -5.43 2.56
C ALA A 104 8.72 -6.45 2.60
N THR A 105 8.79 -7.28 1.57
CA THR A 105 9.89 -8.23 1.36
C THR A 105 10.31 -8.21 -0.11
N VAL A 106 11.44 -8.84 -0.40
CA VAL A 106 11.80 -9.14 -1.80
C VAL A 106 10.79 -10.12 -2.40
N SER A 107 10.80 -10.26 -3.72
CA SER A 107 9.82 -11.07 -4.47
C SER A 107 9.70 -12.51 -3.97
N ALA A 108 10.79 -13.10 -3.47
CA ALA A 108 10.79 -14.47 -2.93
C ALA A 108 10.35 -14.55 -1.47
N GLY A 109 10.17 -13.44 -0.79
CA GLY A 109 9.77 -13.40 0.63
C GLY A 109 8.27 -13.60 0.82
N SER A 110 7.84 -13.53 2.09
CA SER A 110 6.45 -13.79 2.50
C SER A 110 5.68 -12.53 2.87
N GLY A 111 6.27 -11.34 2.74
CA GLY A 111 5.61 -10.08 3.07
C GLY A 111 4.42 -9.76 2.17
N PHE A 112 3.56 -8.87 2.63
CA PHE A 112 2.37 -8.45 1.90
C PHE A 112 2.75 -7.71 0.61
N PHE A 113 3.67 -6.75 0.71
CA PHE A 113 4.22 -6.07 -0.46
C PHE A 113 5.51 -6.74 -0.91
N LYS A 114 5.62 -7.01 -2.19
CA LYS A 114 6.79 -7.64 -2.78
C LYS A 114 7.52 -6.63 -3.66
N LEU A 115 8.76 -6.35 -3.30
CA LEU A 115 9.62 -5.40 -4.00
C LEU A 115 10.74 -6.16 -4.72
N ASN A 116 11.20 -5.63 -5.83
CA ASN A 116 12.36 -6.21 -6.53
C ASN A 116 13.63 -6.08 -5.69
N THR A 117 13.75 -4.99 -4.94
CA THR A 117 14.85 -4.75 -4.02
C THR A 117 14.31 -4.01 -2.79
N LEU A 118 14.91 -4.23 -1.64
CA LEU A 118 14.63 -3.47 -0.42
C LEU A 118 15.62 -2.31 -0.22
N SER A 119 16.73 -2.33 -0.92
CA SER A 119 17.72 -1.26 -0.86
C SER A 119 17.27 -0.07 -1.71
N ILE A 120 17.12 1.05 -1.07
CA ILE A 120 16.70 2.30 -1.68
C ILE A 120 17.89 3.27 -1.69
#